data_1636eea6945bfa6694dbf30d6a64cc6a
#
_entry.id   1636eea6945bfa6694dbf30d6a64cc6a
#
_cell.length_a   1.000
_cell.length_b   1.000
_cell.length_c   1.000
_cell.angle_alpha   90.00
_cell.angle_beta   90.00
_cell.angle_gamma   90.00
#
_symmetry.space_group_name_H-M   'P 1'
#
loop_
_entity.id
_entity.type
_entity.pdbx_description
1 polymer ?
#
loop_
_entity_poly.entity_id
_entity_poly.type
_entity_poly.pdbx_seq_one_letter_code
_entity_poly.pdbx_strand_id
1 'polypeptide(L)'
;MALVLARGVAASSFVLNIFSGSVTQSVLTRLLNMAELHDARPKPFTVWPLVVNGKVVIDGVVNGGSYIELRATFFDRALAKNLGDLLMESGKFHIFNSEVKIGETAVQEFHVVTRSTPAFKVEFLSPTRFETPPYVKRPAPVYDLTPRPLNLFKSAVKTAMRLGLVDARWARRFLRWAYASVGVADFGCRRRCVVSVRLSEGRRLRGFVGWALYRAFETSMVGDMWMMLSVAEAFGVGSNRPLGFGAVRITPLQ
;
A
#
# COMPACT_ATOMS: atom_id res chain seq x y z
N MET A 1 8.80 -2.39 13.21
CA MET A 1 7.79 -2.11 12.17
C MET A 1 6.40 -2.48 12.65
N ALA A 2 5.40 -1.64 12.37
CA ALA A 2 4.05 -1.89 12.83
C ALA A 2 3.00 -1.24 11.90
N LEU A 3 1.82 -1.83 11.87
CA LEU A 3 0.61 -1.32 11.22
C LEU A 3 -0.19 -0.54 12.27
N VAL A 4 -0.60 0.67 11.93
CA VAL A 4 -1.58 1.44 12.69
C VAL A 4 -2.90 1.42 11.94
N LEU A 5 -3.95 1.09 12.68
CA LEU A 5 -5.32 1.06 12.22
C LEU A 5 -6.15 1.94 13.13
N ALA A 6 -6.89 2.89 12.56
CA ALA A 6 -7.89 3.66 13.30
C ALA A 6 -9.23 3.55 12.59
N ARG A 7 -10.28 3.22 13.33
CA ARG A 7 -11.65 3.09 12.85
C ARG A 7 -12.55 4.06 13.56
N GLY A 8 -13.41 4.72 12.83
CA GLY A 8 -14.34 5.67 13.39
C GLY A 8 -15.54 5.92 12.50
N VAL A 9 -16.39 6.85 12.92
CA VAL A 9 -17.62 7.22 12.21
C VAL A 9 -17.55 8.68 11.80
N ALA A 10 -17.81 8.98 10.54
CA ALA A 10 -17.87 10.33 10.01
C ALA A 10 -19.10 11.07 10.56
N ALA A 11 -18.90 12.22 11.19
CA ALA A 11 -20.00 13.03 11.76
C ALA A 11 -20.88 13.67 10.68
N SER A 12 -20.28 14.03 9.53
CA SER A 12 -20.98 14.68 8.41
C SER A 12 -20.50 14.16 7.08
N SER A 13 -21.29 14.37 6.02
CA SER A 13 -20.89 14.03 4.66
C SER A 13 -19.77 14.94 4.16
N PHE A 14 -18.89 14.39 3.32
CA PHE A 14 -17.83 15.14 2.65
C PHE A 14 -17.54 14.59 1.26
N VAL A 15 -16.88 15.38 0.42
CA VAL A 15 -16.53 15.00 -0.94
C VAL A 15 -15.02 14.84 -1.07
N LEU A 16 -14.61 13.66 -1.50
CA LEU A 16 -13.23 13.37 -1.89
C LEU A 16 -13.03 13.79 -3.35
N ASN A 17 -12.67 15.04 -3.57
CA ASN A 17 -12.37 15.59 -4.90
C ASN A 17 -10.92 15.33 -5.35
N ILE A 18 -10.12 14.74 -4.48
CA ILE A 18 -8.74 14.28 -4.69
C ILE A 18 -8.61 12.84 -4.22
N PHE A 19 -7.51 12.20 -4.63
CA PHE A 19 -7.21 10.82 -4.24
C PHE A 19 -7.17 10.65 -2.72
N SER A 20 -7.99 9.75 -2.19
CA SER A 20 -8.16 9.54 -0.76
C SER A 20 -6.87 9.11 -0.04
N GLY A 21 -5.94 8.45 -0.73
CA GLY A 21 -4.63 8.13 -0.18
C GLY A 21 -3.80 9.38 0.17
N SER A 22 -3.92 10.45 -0.61
CA SER A 22 -3.32 11.75 -0.28
C SER A 22 -3.99 12.37 0.95
N VAL A 23 -5.29 12.16 1.10
CA VAL A 23 -6.04 12.61 2.29
C VAL A 23 -5.55 11.84 3.52
N THR A 24 -5.43 10.50 3.45
CA THR A 24 -4.87 9.68 4.52
C THR A 24 -3.48 10.17 4.92
N GLN A 25 -2.59 10.40 3.96
CA GLN A 25 -1.25 10.93 4.22
C GLN A 25 -1.33 12.28 4.95
N SER A 26 -2.17 13.20 4.49
CA SER A 26 -2.34 14.53 5.08
C SER A 26 -2.83 14.47 6.53
N VAL A 27 -3.79 13.58 6.83
CA VAL A 27 -4.28 13.35 8.21
C VAL A 27 -3.14 12.86 9.09
N LEU A 28 -2.39 11.85 8.65
CA LEU A 28 -1.27 11.29 9.43
C LEU A 28 -0.16 12.28 9.69
N THR A 29 0.25 13.05 8.68
CA THR A 29 1.33 14.04 8.84
C THR A 29 0.92 15.18 9.75
N ARG A 30 -0.37 15.56 9.75
CA ARG A 30 -0.92 16.57 10.66
C ARG A 30 -0.95 16.07 12.11
N LEU A 31 -1.40 14.84 12.33
CA LEU A 31 -1.47 14.24 13.67
C LEU A 31 -0.08 14.11 14.29
N LEU A 32 0.90 13.65 13.52
CA LEU A 32 2.27 13.51 14.00
C LEU A 32 2.99 14.84 14.19
N ASN A 33 2.46 15.95 13.66
CA ASN A 33 3.01 17.32 13.76
C ASN A 33 4.53 17.39 13.50
N MET A 34 5.06 16.54 12.64
CA MET A 34 6.48 16.45 12.35
C MET A 34 6.75 16.99 10.94
N ALA A 35 7.18 18.24 10.84
CA ALA A 35 7.60 18.85 9.57
C ALA A 35 8.66 17.99 8.85
N GLU A 36 9.57 17.38 9.60
CA GLU A 36 10.60 16.47 9.10
C GLU A 36 10.03 15.27 8.31
N LEU A 37 8.85 14.76 8.70
CA LEU A 37 8.20 13.67 7.97
C LEU A 37 7.72 14.11 6.58
N HIS A 38 7.41 15.40 6.40
CA HIS A 38 7.02 15.93 5.11
C HIS A 38 8.18 15.90 4.11
N ASP A 39 9.40 16.12 4.56
CA ASP A 39 10.58 16.21 3.69
C ASP A 39 11.43 14.94 3.66
N ALA A 40 11.19 14.00 4.58
CA ALA A 40 11.93 12.73 4.64
C ALA A 40 11.93 11.98 3.29
N ARG A 41 13.10 11.57 2.85
CA ARG A 41 13.31 10.75 1.66
C ARG A 41 14.27 9.60 1.97
N PRO A 42 13.83 8.35 1.92
CA PRO A 42 12.48 7.84 1.68
C PRO A 42 11.57 8.04 2.90
N LYS A 43 10.26 8.17 2.68
CA LYS A 43 9.26 8.28 3.76
C LYS A 43 9.35 7.09 4.71
N PRO A 44 9.21 7.28 6.05
CA PRO A 44 9.27 6.20 7.04
C PRO A 44 7.97 5.41 7.15
N PHE A 45 6.98 5.65 6.29
CA PHE A 45 5.68 4.99 6.30
C PHE A 45 5.12 4.77 4.89
N THR A 46 4.13 3.92 4.82
CA THR A 46 3.21 3.77 3.68
C THR A 46 1.77 3.87 4.18
N VAL A 47 0.84 4.31 3.33
CA VAL A 47 -0.57 4.42 3.70
C VAL A 47 -1.45 3.67 2.72
N TRP A 48 -2.64 3.31 3.16
CA TRP A 48 -3.73 2.91 2.28
C TRP A 48 -4.60 4.14 1.95
N PRO A 49 -5.32 4.13 0.82
CA PRO A 49 -6.47 5.00 0.64
C PRO A 49 -7.49 4.80 1.76
N LEU A 50 -8.37 5.75 1.97
CA LEU A 50 -9.46 5.60 2.93
C LEU A 50 -10.27 4.34 2.64
N VAL A 51 -10.57 3.59 3.69
CA VAL A 51 -11.53 2.50 3.62
C VAL A 51 -12.84 3.02 4.21
N VAL A 52 -13.90 2.99 3.41
CA VAL A 52 -15.23 3.44 3.79
C VAL A 52 -16.19 2.27 3.72
N ASN A 53 -16.85 1.94 4.84
CA ASN A 53 -17.75 0.79 4.94
C ASN A 53 -17.12 -0.51 4.41
N GLY A 54 -15.83 -0.75 4.76
CA GLY A 54 -15.06 -1.94 4.37
C GLY A 54 -14.53 -1.94 2.93
N LYS A 55 -14.75 -0.87 2.15
CA LYS A 55 -14.27 -0.76 0.76
C LYS A 55 -13.25 0.36 0.61
N VAL A 56 -12.17 0.09 -0.11
CA VAL A 56 -11.22 1.13 -0.51
C VAL A 56 -11.91 2.10 -1.46
N VAL A 57 -11.89 3.38 -1.11
CA VAL A 57 -12.47 4.47 -1.90
C VAL A 57 -11.34 5.29 -2.52
N ILE A 58 -11.42 5.54 -3.81
CA ILE A 58 -10.43 6.35 -4.54
C ILE A 58 -10.78 7.84 -4.44
N ASP A 59 -12.00 8.18 -4.79
CA ASP A 59 -12.62 9.51 -4.76
C ASP A 59 -14.14 9.36 -4.65
N GLY A 60 -14.87 10.47 -4.53
CA GLY A 60 -16.33 10.48 -4.50
C GLY A 60 -16.91 11.00 -3.20
N VAL A 61 -18.21 10.78 -2.99
CA VAL A 61 -18.96 11.24 -1.83
C VAL A 61 -18.86 10.20 -0.70
N VAL A 62 -18.60 10.66 0.50
CA VAL A 62 -18.66 9.89 1.74
C VAL A 62 -19.80 10.47 2.58
N ASN A 63 -20.79 9.67 2.90
CA ASN A 63 -21.95 10.10 3.68
C ASN A 63 -21.63 10.18 5.18
N GLY A 64 -22.28 11.09 5.89
CA GLY A 64 -22.28 11.09 7.35
C GLY A 64 -22.79 9.76 7.90
N GLY A 65 -22.25 9.31 9.03
CA GLY A 65 -22.52 8.00 9.59
C GLY A 65 -21.74 6.84 8.97
N SER A 66 -20.95 7.08 7.90
CA SER A 66 -20.09 6.04 7.31
C SER A 66 -18.96 5.64 8.24
N TYR A 67 -18.65 4.34 8.27
CA TYR A 67 -17.46 3.84 8.95
C TYR A 67 -16.22 4.15 8.12
N ILE A 68 -15.25 4.81 8.72
CA ILE A 68 -13.97 5.21 8.13
C ILE A 68 -12.86 4.40 8.79
N GLU A 69 -11.98 3.82 7.97
CA GLU A 69 -10.75 3.20 8.45
C GLU A 69 -9.55 3.92 7.83
N LEU A 70 -8.64 4.39 8.70
CA LEU A 70 -7.30 4.84 8.36
C LEU A 70 -6.33 3.69 8.56
N ARG A 71 -5.44 3.46 7.59
CA ARG A 71 -4.45 2.40 7.64
C ARG A 71 -3.09 2.92 7.20
N ALA A 72 -2.08 2.75 8.06
CA ALA A 72 -0.69 3.11 7.77
C ALA A 72 0.28 2.07 8.32
N THR A 73 1.34 1.78 7.57
CA THR A 73 2.40 0.87 8.01
C THR A 73 3.71 1.65 8.12
N PHE A 74 4.35 1.56 9.28
CA PHE A 74 5.57 2.26 9.62
C PHE A 74 6.77 1.32 9.60
N PHE A 75 7.89 1.82 9.09
CA PHE A 75 9.19 1.13 9.17
C PHE A 75 9.76 1.16 10.60
N ASP A 76 9.41 2.21 11.36
CA ASP A 76 9.78 2.37 12.77
C ASP A 76 8.57 2.11 13.67
N ARG A 77 8.76 1.26 14.69
CA ARG A 77 7.74 0.92 15.68
C ARG A 77 7.41 2.10 16.61
N ALA A 78 8.41 2.92 16.94
CA ALA A 78 8.20 4.07 17.83
C ALA A 78 7.26 5.10 17.19
N LEU A 79 7.44 5.38 15.89
CA LEU A 79 6.53 6.25 15.13
C LEU A 79 5.11 5.68 15.04
N ALA A 80 4.99 4.36 14.86
CA ALA A 80 3.67 3.71 14.85
C ALA A 80 2.96 3.83 16.20
N LYS A 81 3.71 3.59 17.29
CA LYS A 81 3.17 3.72 18.64
C LYS A 81 2.74 5.17 18.93
N ASN A 82 3.59 6.15 18.62
CA ASN A 82 3.28 7.56 18.80
C ASN A 82 1.98 7.96 18.08
N LEU A 83 1.81 7.55 16.81
CA LEU A 83 0.56 7.81 16.11
C LEU A 83 -0.64 7.13 16.79
N GLY A 84 -0.48 5.88 17.24
CA GLY A 84 -1.53 5.16 17.95
C GLY A 84 -1.96 5.86 19.23
N ASP A 85 -1.00 6.32 20.03
CA ASP A 85 -1.23 7.05 21.26
C ASP A 85 -1.97 8.39 20.99
N LEU A 86 -1.50 9.17 20.00
CA LEU A 86 -2.14 10.42 19.58
C LEU A 86 -3.58 10.23 19.10
N LEU A 87 -3.86 9.14 18.37
CA LEU A 87 -5.21 8.81 17.90
C LEU A 87 -6.12 8.42 19.08
N MET A 88 -5.61 7.69 20.06
CA MET A 88 -6.35 7.31 21.26
C MET A 88 -6.64 8.52 22.15
N GLU A 89 -5.65 9.36 22.40
CA GLU A 89 -5.80 10.58 23.21
C GLU A 89 -6.76 11.58 22.58
N SER A 90 -6.66 11.79 21.26
CA SER A 90 -7.54 12.71 20.54
C SER A 90 -8.98 12.22 20.47
N GLY A 91 -9.21 10.91 20.42
CA GLY A 91 -10.53 10.29 20.20
C GLY A 91 -11.19 10.64 18.86
N LYS A 92 -10.51 11.43 18.01
CA LYS A 92 -11.02 11.92 16.74
C LYS A 92 -9.92 12.37 15.78
N PHE A 93 -10.28 12.47 14.50
CA PHE A 93 -9.47 13.16 13.50
C PHE A 93 -10.39 13.86 12.48
N HIS A 94 -9.84 14.73 11.66
CA HIS A 94 -10.60 15.49 10.68
C HIS A 94 -10.21 15.12 9.26
N ILE A 95 -11.21 14.93 8.42
CA ILE A 95 -11.09 14.83 6.97
C ILE A 95 -11.84 16.03 6.37
N PHE A 96 -11.10 16.98 5.83
CA PHE A 96 -11.63 18.30 5.47
C PHE A 96 -12.38 18.94 6.65
N ASN A 97 -13.66 19.24 6.47
CA ASN A 97 -14.52 19.85 7.50
C ASN A 97 -15.32 18.80 8.31
N SER A 98 -15.16 17.51 8.03
CA SER A 98 -15.86 16.45 8.74
C SER A 98 -14.99 15.89 9.86
N GLU A 99 -15.54 15.82 11.06
CA GLU A 99 -14.96 15.11 12.19
C GLU A 99 -15.24 13.61 12.03
N VAL A 100 -14.23 12.79 12.29
CA VAL A 100 -14.38 11.33 12.41
C VAL A 100 -14.13 10.95 13.86
N LYS A 101 -15.16 10.49 14.55
CA LYS A 101 -15.06 10.01 15.95
C LYS A 101 -14.48 8.61 15.96
N ILE A 102 -13.35 8.42 16.66
CA ILE A 102 -12.65 7.13 16.72
C ILE A 102 -13.37 6.22 17.72
N GLY A 103 -13.68 5.00 17.28
CA GLY A 103 -14.20 3.94 18.15
C GLY A 103 -13.16 2.87 18.45
N GLU A 104 -12.15 2.72 17.58
CA GLU A 104 -11.10 1.72 17.73
C GLU A 104 -9.78 2.22 17.18
N THR A 105 -8.70 2.00 17.93
CA THR A 105 -7.32 2.18 17.46
C THR A 105 -6.51 0.93 17.78
N ALA A 106 -5.76 0.42 16.82
CA ALA A 106 -4.88 -0.73 17.01
C ALA A 106 -3.50 -0.46 16.42
N VAL A 107 -2.47 -0.85 17.16
CA VAL A 107 -1.09 -0.89 16.69
C VAL A 107 -0.65 -2.35 16.67
N GLN A 108 -0.47 -2.90 15.48
CA GLN A 108 -0.17 -4.32 15.26
C GLN A 108 1.27 -4.47 14.75
N GLU A 109 2.03 -5.35 15.37
CA GLU A 109 3.34 -5.70 14.83
C GLU A 109 3.22 -6.45 13.51
N PHE A 110 4.13 -6.16 12.60
CA PHE A 110 4.20 -6.89 11.34
C PHE A 110 4.89 -8.23 11.57
N HIS A 111 4.22 -9.30 11.17
CA HIS A 111 4.74 -10.65 11.16
C HIS A 111 4.79 -11.20 9.75
N VAL A 112 5.90 -11.86 9.43
CA VAL A 112 6.05 -12.58 8.17
C VAL A 112 5.19 -13.83 8.20
N VAL A 113 4.45 -14.06 7.13
CA VAL A 113 3.65 -15.27 6.93
C VAL A 113 4.31 -16.11 5.84
N THR A 114 4.56 -17.38 6.14
CA THR A 114 5.05 -18.38 5.18
C THR A 114 3.94 -19.38 4.87
N ARG A 115 3.87 -19.84 3.62
CA ARG A 115 2.91 -20.86 3.15
C ARG A 115 3.58 -21.74 2.11
N SER A 116 2.99 -22.91 1.86
CA SER A 116 3.44 -23.86 0.82
C SER A 116 2.65 -23.77 -0.49
N THR A 117 1.57 -22.98 -0.52
CA THR A 117 0.68 -22.85 -1.69
C THR A 117 1.39 -22.14 -2.84
N PRO A 118 1.52 -22.75 -4.03
CA PRO A 118 2.25 -22.14 -5.15
C PRO A 118 1.42 -21.11 -5.94
N ALA A 119 0.12 -21.01 -5.72
CA ALA A 119 -0.78 -20.12 -6.45
C ALA A 119 -1.39 -19.08 -5.51
N PHE A 120 -1.56 -17.85 -6.01
CA PHE A 120 -2.13 -16.76 -5.25
C PHE A 120 -2.80 -15.72 -6.15
N LYS A 121 -3.77 -15.01 -5.56
CA LYS A 121 -4.42 -13.84 -6.15
C LYS A 121 -3.90 -12.58 -5.48
N VAL A 122 -3.62 -11.55 -6.28
CA VAL A 122 -3.38 -10.19 -5.81
C VAL A 122 -4.50 -9.29 -6.30
N GLU A 123 -5.17 -8.63 -5.39
CA GLU A 123 -6.11 -7.55 -5.68
C GLU A 123 -5.38 -6.22 -5.48
N PHE A 124 -5.24 -5.44 -6.55
CA PHE A 124 -4.68 -4.10 -6.54
C PHE A 124 -5.79 -3.12 -6.19
N LEU A 125 -5.90 -2.81 -4.89
CA LEU A 125 -7.00 -2.02 -4.31
C LEU A 125 -6.87 -0.53 -4.60
N SER A 126 -5.65 -0.08 -4.90
CA SER A 126 -5.35 1.31 -5.27
C SER A 126 -4.47 1.38 -6.51
N PRO A 127 -4.41 2.56 -7.17
CA PRO A 127 -3.58 2.71 -8.36
C PRO A 127 -2.14 2.28 -8.09
N THR A 128 -1.65 1.34 -8.88
CA THR A 128 -0.32 0.76 -8.73
C THR A 128 0.51 1.03 -9.98
N ARG A 129 1.75 1.46 -9.80
CA ARG A 129 2.69 1.69 -10.88
C ARG A 129 4.11 1.34 -10.46
N PHE A 130 4.87 0.77 -11.37
CA PHE A 130 6.23 0.34 -11.11
C PHE A 130 7.19 1.18 -11.94
N GLU A 131 8.12 1.85 -11.29
CA GLU A 131 9.13 2.62 -12.00
C GLU A 131 10.12 1.70 -12.70
N THR A 132 10.27 1.90 -14.00
CA THR A 132 11.25 1.18 -14.81
C THR A 132 12.65 1.75 -14.55
N PRO A 133 13.67 0.91 -14.30
CA PRO A 133 15.03 1.37 -14.10
C PRO A 133 15.53 2.24 -15.28
N PRO A 134 16.26 3.32 -15.03
CA PRO A 134 16.80 4.17 -16.08
C PRO A 134 18.12 3.58 -16.64
N TYR A 135 18.01 2.63 -17.58
CA TYR A 135 19.20 2.13 -18.28
C TYR A 135 19.80 3.14 -19.25
N VAL A 136 19.04 4.19 -19.60
CA VAL A 136 19.48 5.33 -20.40
C VAL A 136 19.00 6.61 -19.72
N LYS A 137 19.77 7.71 -19.90
CA LYS A 137 19.36 9.03 -19.41
C LYS A 137 18.05 9.44 -20.09
N ARG A 138 17.04 9.83 -19.31
CA ARG A 138 15.74 10.25 -19.81
C ARG A 138 15.18 11.42 -18.99
N PRO A 139 14.35 12.28 -19.61
CA PRO A 139 13.86 13.50 -18.95
C PRO A 139 12.83 13.23 -17.84
N ALA A 140 12.15 12.08 -17.89
CA ALA A 140 11.12 11.72 -16.91
C ALA A 140 11.11 10.23 -16.60
N PRO A 141 10.65 9.83 -15.42
CA PRO A 141 10.44 8.41 -15.08
C PRO A 141 9.42 7.75 -16.00
N VAL A 142 9.70 6.54 -16.44
CA VAL A 142 8.77 5.67 -17.16
C VAL A 142 8.19 4.65 -16.17
N TYR A 143 6.90 4.40 -16.28
CA TYR A 143 6.19 3.49 -15.38
C TYR A 143 5.56 2.34 -16.14
N ASP A 144 5.81 1.13 -15.67
CA ASP A 144 5.07 -0.07 -16.04
C ASP A 144 3.77 -0.11 -15.22
N LEU A 145 2.64 -0.20 -15.90
CA LEU A 145 1.29 -0.26 -15.29
C LEU A 145 0.69 -1.67 -15.40
N THR A 146 1.53 -2.69 -15.66
CA THR A 146 1.06 -4.07 -15.77
C THR A 146 1.38 -4.87 -14.51
N PRO A 147 0.53 -5.85 -14.14
CA PRO A 147 0.71 -6.66 -12.94
C PRO A 147 1.75 -7.78 -13.17
N ARG A 148 2.97 -7.45 -13.62
CA ARG A 148 4.04 -8.44 -13.80
C ARG A 148 4.54 -8.96 -12.46
N PRO A 149 4.74 -10.29 -12.27
CA PRO A 149 5.22 -10.85 -11.01
C PRO A 149 6.58 -10.29 -10.61
N LEU A 150 7.49 -10.08 -11.57
CA LEU A 150 8.81 -9.51 -11.30
C LEU A 150 8.73 -8.09 -10.70
N ASN A 151 7.78 -7.26 -11.15
CA ASN A 151 7.58 -5.92 -10.60
C ASN A 151 7.04 -5.95 -9.17
N LEU A 152 6.08 -6.84 -8.92
CA LEU A 152 5.54 -7.12 -7.59
C LEU A 152 6.68 -7.48 -6.62
N PHE A 153 7.46 -8.50 -6.98
CA PHE A 153 8.54 -9.01 -6.12
C PHE A 153 9.71 -8.06 -6.00
N LYS A 154 10.12 -7.34 -7.04
CA LYS A 154 11.14 -6.27 -6.94
C LYS A 154 10.75 -5.23 -5.90
N SER A 155 9.48 -4.83 -5.88
CA SER A 155 8.99 -3.86 -4.90
C SER A 155 9.02 -4.42 -3.48
N ALA A 156 8.56 -5.65 -3.27
CA ALA A 156 8.58 -6.34 -1.99
C ALA A 156 10.01 -6.55 -1.47
N VAL A 157 10.91 -7.07 -2.32
CA VAL A 157 12.33 -7.28 -2.00
C VAL A 157 13.01 -5.97 -1.59
N LYS A 158 12.80 -4.87 -2.32
CA LYS A 158 13.35 -3.55 -1.95
C LYS A 158 12.89 -3.13 -0.55
N THR A 159 11.65 -3.42 -0.21
CA THR A 159 11.11 -3.15 1.12
C THR A 159 11.72 -4.08 2.17
N ALA A 160 11.79 -5.38 1.89
CA ALA A 160 12.40 -6.38 2.78
C ALA A 160 13.88 -6.08 3.08
N MET A 161 14.64 -5.64 2.08
CA MET A 161 16.04 -5.19 2.26
C MET A 161 16.10 -3.96 3.18
N ARG A 162 15.22 -2.98 2.99
CA ARG A 162 15.14 -1.80 3.86
C ARG A 162 14.79 -2.16 5.31
N LEU A 163 14.03 -3.23 5.51
CA LEU A 163 13.66 -3.77 6.82
C LEU A 163 14.75 -4.65 7.44
N GLY A 164 15.84 -4.93 6.71
CA GLY A 164 16.89 -5.85 7.15
C GLY A 164 16.46 -7.32 7.18
N LEU A 165 15.34 -7.68 6.53
CA LEU A 165 14.84 -9.07 6.49
C LEU A 165 15.65 -9.96 5.55
N VAL A 166 16.25 -9.38 4.52
CA VAL A 166 17.04 -10.08 3.50
C VAL A 166 18.22 -9.24 3.04
N ASP A 167 19.29 -9.90 2.60
CA ASP A 167 20.47 -9.28 2.03
C ASP A 167 20.43 -9.22 0.49
N ALA A 168 21.43 -8.56 -0.11
CA ALA A 168 21.53 -8.40 -1.56
C ALA A 168 21.80 -9.72 -2.31
N ARG A 169 22.46 -10.71 -1.68
CA ARG A 169 22.77 -12.03 -2.27
C ARG A 169 21.49 -12.85 -2.37
N TRP A 170 20.73 -12.89 -1.28
CA TRP A 170 19.42 -13.53 -1.24
C TRP A 170 18.46 -12.88 -2.24
N ALA A 171 18.39 -11.54 -2.25
CA ALA A 171 17.53 -10.78 -3.14
C ALA A 171 17.75 -11.12 -4.63
N ARG A 172 19.03 -11.20 -5.06
CA ARG A 172 19.39 -11.60 -6.43
C ARG A 172 18.94 -13.02 -6.75
N ARG A 173 19.16 -13.97 -5.83
CA ARG A 173 18.74 -15.38 -6.00
C ARG A 173 17.22 -15.47 -6.12
N PHE A 174 16.48 -14.85 -5.19
CA PHE A 174 15.03 -14.86 -5.18
C PHE A 174 14.44 -14.22 -6.45
N LEU A 175 14.94 -13.06 -6.88
CA LEU A 175 14.42 -12.39 -8.07
C LEU A 175 14.69 -13.17 -9.36
N ARG A 176 15.82 -13.90 -9.46
CA ARG A 176 16.07 -14.82 -10.59
C ARG A 176 15.06 -15.96 -10.59
N TRP A 177 14.82 -16.57 -9.44
CA TRP A 177 13.82 -17.60 -9.28
C TRP A 177 12.42 -17.07 -9.63
N ALA A 178 12.01 -15.95 -9.08
CA ALA A 178 10.70 -15.36 -9.33
C ALA A 178 10.50 -15.00 -10.81
N TYR A 179 11.54 -14.53 -11.51
CA TYR A 179 11.51 -14.25 -12.94
C TYR A 179 11.32 -15.52 -13.78
N ALA A 180 12.01 -16.59 -13.42
CA ALA A 180 11.99 -17.85 -14.18
C ALA A 180 10.76 -18.72 -13.85
N SER A 181 10.22 -18.61 -12.64
CA SER A 181 9.30 -19.61 -12.10
C SER A 181 7.88 -19.09 -11.81
N VAL A 182 7.67 -17.76 -11.71
CA VAL A 182 6.33 -17.22 -11.40
C VAL A 182 5.72 -16.57 -12.63
N GLY A 183 4.62 -17.16 -13.09
CA GLY A 183 3.82 -16.64 -14.22
C GLY A 183 2.53 -15.97 -13.77
N VAL A 184 1.99 -15.12 -14.64
CA VAL A 184 0.61 -14.62 -14.56
C VAL A 184 -0.29 -15.65 -15.25
N ALA A 185 -1.24 -16.22 -14.49
CA ALA A 185 -2.22 -17.15 -15.04
C ALA A 185 -3.42 -16.40 -15.65
N ASP A 186 -3.83 -15.30 -14.99
CA ASP A 186 -4.92 -14.46 -15.47
C ASP A 186 -4.85 -13.09 -14.78
N PHE A 187 -5.46 -12.06 -15.37
CA PHE A 187 -5.63 -10.76 -14.75
C PHE A 187 -6.81 -9.99 -15.35
N GLY A 188 -7.36 -9.08 -14.56
CA GLY A 188 -8.51 -8.30 -15.02
C GLY A 188 -8.87 -7.13 -14.11
N CYS A 189 -9.93 -6.46 -14.49
CA CYS A 189 -10.48 -5.31 -13.77
C CYS A 189 -11.99 -5.19 -14.03
N ARG A 190 -12.72 -4.48 -13.15
CA ARG A 190 -14.18 -4.34 -13.30
C ARG A 190 -14.59 -3.47 -14.48
N ARG A 191 -13.90 -2.36 -14.73
CA ARG A 191 -14.23 -1.39 -15.80
C ARG A 191 -12.98 -0.98 -16.58
N ARG A 192 -12.03 -0.33 -15.92
CA ARG A 192 -10.76 0.16 -16.50
C ARG A 192 -9.62 -0.32 -15.64
N CYS A 193 -8.65 -0.98 -16.25
CA CYS A 193 -7.47 -1.48 -15.55
C CYS A 193 -6.46 -0.37 -15.21
N VAL A 194 -6.49 0.72 -15.95
CA VAL A 194 -5.67 1.90 -15.65
C VAL A 194 -6.58 3.07 -15.29
N VAL A 195 -6.39 3.58 -14.09
CA VAL A 195 -7.11 4.76 -13.59
C VAL A 195 -6.15 5.94 -13.42
N SER A 196 -6.70 7.15 -13.58
CA SER A 196 -5.99 8.40 -13.33
C SER A 196 -6.60 9.05 -12.11
N VAL A 197 -5.79 9.28 -11.07
CA VAL A 197 -6.22 9.93 -9.84
C VAL A 197 -5.66 11.35 -9.76
N ARG A 198 -6.46 12.26 -9.24
CA ARG A 198 -6.07 13.65 -8.98
C ARG A 198 -5.42 13.73 -7.60
N LEU A 199 -4.22 14.25 -7.54
CA LEU A 199 -3.57 14.69 -6.30
C LEU A 199 -3.91 16.18 -6.07
N SER A 200 -3.40 16.78 -5.00
CA SER A 200 -3.48 18.23 -4.81
C SER A 200 -2.93 18.99 -6.03
N GLU A 201 -3.41 20.22 -6.26
CA GLU A 201 -2.86 21.16 -7.25
C GLU A 201 -2.89 20.72 -8.73
N GLY A 202 -3.91 19.97 -9.12
CA GLY A 202 -4.09 19.59 -10.53
C GLY A 202 -3.17 18.46 -11.02
N ARG A 203 -2.21 18.02 -10.24
CA ARG A 203 -1.33 16.89 -10.56
C ARG A 203 -2.12 15.58 -10.63
N ARG A 204 -2.00 14.89 -11.76
CA ARG A 204 -2.63 13.58 -11.96
C ARG A 204 -1.58 12.49 -12.09
N LEU A 205 -1.87 11.33 -11.51
CA LEU A 205 -1.04 10.14 -11.62
C LEU A 205 -1.89 8.96 -12.10
N ARG A 206 -1.28 8.08 -12.89
CA ARG A 206 -1.94 6.87 -13.40
C ARG A 206 -1.40 5.64 -12.69
N GLY A 207 -2.24 4.61 -12.57
CA GLY A 207 -1.84 3.31 -12.04
C GLY A 207 -2.83 2.21 -12.43
N PHE A 208 -2.36 0.98 -12.37
CA PHE A 208 -3.18 -0.22 -12.55
C PHE A 208 -4.06 -0.44 -11.30
N VAL A 209 -5.31 -0.83 -11.52
CA VAL A 209 -6.25 -1.34 -10.50
C VAL A 209 -6.90 -2.60 -11.05
N GLY A 210 -7.22 -3.54 -10.18
CA GLY A 210 -7.84 -4.80 -10.59
C GLY A 210 -7.29 -5.98 -9.80
N TRP A 211 -7.13 -7.11 -10.47
CA TRP A 211 -6.60 -8.31 -9.86
C TRP A 211 -5.70 -9.08 -10.83
N ALA A 212 -4.83 -9.91 -10.30
CA ALA A 212 -4.07 -10.87 -11.07
C ALA A 212 -3.93 -12.18 -10.29
N LEU A 213 -3.98 -13.30 -11.03
CA LEU A 213 -3.70 -14.64 -10.55
C LEU A 213 -2.27 -15.01 -10.94
N TYR A 214 -1.52 -15.52 -9.99
CA TYR A 214 -0.14 -15.93 -10.19
C TYR A 214 0.04 -17.37 -9.77
N ARG A 215 0.99 -18.04 -10.45
CA ARG A 215 1.39 -19.41 -10.11
C ARG A 215 2.90 -19.55 -10.17
N ALA A 216 3.48 -20.18 -9.15
CA ALA A 216 4.85 -20.65 -9.19
C ALA A 216 4.87 -22.05 -9.81
N PHE A 217 5.64 -22.24 -10.88
CA PHE A 217 5.81 -23.50 -11.58
C PHE A 217 6.97 -24.33 -11.02
N GLU A 218 7.84 -23.69 -10.27
CA GLU A 218 8.92 -24.30 -9.51
C GLU A 218 8.75 -23.90 -8.03
N THR A 219 8.91 -24.84 -7.10
CA THR A 219 8.42 -24.68 -5.72
C THR A 219 9.51 -24.48 -4.66
N SER A 220 10.79 -24.52 -5.06
CA SER A 220 11.93 -24.45 -4.11
C SER A 220 11.94 -23.20 -3.20
N MET A 221 11.36 -22.09 -3.68
CA MET A 221 11.32 -20.83 -2.93
C MET A 221 9.89 -20.33 -2.65
N VAL A 222 8.90 -21.21 -2.61
CA VAL A 222 7.49 -20.83 -2.34
C VAL A 222 7.33 -20.24 -0.93
N GLY A 223 8.03 -20.75 0.08
CA GLY A 223 8.05 -20.15 1.43
C GLY A 223 8.60 -18.71 1.41
N ASP A 224 9.70 -18.49 0.70
CA ASP A 224 10.31 -17.16 0.48
C ASP A 224 9.37 -16.23 -0.31
N MET A 225 8.64 -16.79 -1.28
CA MET A 225 7.62 -16.07 -2.03
C MET A 225 6.53 -15.52 -1.09
N TRP A 226 6.02 -16.34 -0.17
CA TRP A 226 5.00 -15.89 0.79
C TRP A 226 5.54 -14.88 1.80
N MET A 227 6.81 -14.99 2.20
CA MET A 227 7.48 -13.94 2.97
C MET A 227 7.43 -12.60 2.20
N MET A 228 7.76 -12.59 0.91
CA MET A 228 7.71 -11.37 0.09
C MET A 228 6.28 -10.87 -0.14
N LEU A 229 5.31 -11.77 -0.27
CA LEU A 229 3.90 -11.43 -0.38
C LEU A 229 3.37 -10.78 0.92
N SER A 230 3.78 -11.26 2.09
CA SER A 230 3.45 -10.61 3.38
C SER A 230 3.98 -9.17 3.44
N VAL A 231 5.21 -8.95 3.00
CA VAL A 231 5.80 -7.60 2.90
C VAL A 231 5.04 -6.73 1.91
N ALA A 232 4.64 -7.30 0.76
CA ALA A 232 3.87 -6.59 -0.25
C ALA A 232 2.49 -6.16 0.28
N GLU A 233 1.80 -7.02 1.01
CA GLU A 233 0.48 -6.72 1.58
C GLU A 233 0.56 -5.66 2.69
N ALA A 234 1.57 -5.74 3.57
CA ALA A 234 1.73 -4.82 4.67
C ALA A 234 2.19 -3.41 4.23
N PHE A 235 3.13 -3.34 3.28
CA PHE A 235 3.77 -2.07 2.88
C PHE A 235 3.32 -1.56 1.52
N GLY A 236 2.47 -2.29 0.82
CA GLY A 236 2.10 -2.00 -0.56
C GLY A 236 3.24 -2.24 -1.55
N VAL A 237 2.95 -2.06 -2.84
CA VAL A 237 3.89 -2.31 -3.95
C VAL A 237 4.00 -1.12 -4.90
N GLY A 238 5.09 -1.05 -5.62
CA GLY A 238 5.33 0.01 -6.61
C GLY A 238 5.76 1.34 -6.02
N SER A 239 5.52 2.41 -6.76
CA SER A 239 5.91 3.78 -6.43
C SER A 239 4.78 4.55 -5.76
N ASN A 240 5.11 5.62 -5.03
CA ASN A 240 4.16 6.53 -4.37
C ASN A 240 3.30 5.89 -3.25
N ARG A 241 3.80 4.85 -2.60
CA ARG A 241 3.13 4.18 -1.47
C ARG A 241 2.78 5.11 -0.29
N PRO A 242 3.60 6.12 0.06
CA PRO A 242 3.23 7.10 1.07
C PRO A 242 2.01 7.96 0.71
N LEU A 243 1.63 7.99 -0.58
CA LEU A 243 0.41 8.64 -1.10
C LEU A 243 -0.76 7.65 -1.25
N GLY A 244 -0.65 6.42 -0.74
CA GLY A 244 -1.70 5.41 -0.84
C GLY A 244 -1.72 4.63 -2.15
N PHE A 245 -0.72 4.76 -3.01
CA PHE A 245 -0.57 3.90 -4.19
C PHE A 245 -0.11 2.51 -3.78
N GLY A 246 -0.48 1.51 -4.59
CA GLY A 246 0.03 0.15 -4.44
C GLY A 246 -0.49 -0.62 -3.24
N ALA A 247 -1.61 -0.22 -2.64
CA ALA A 247 -2.29 -1.03 -1.65
C ALA A 247 -2.81 -2.33 -2.31
N VAL A 248 -2.45 -3.47 -1.75
CA VAL A 248 -2.81 -4.79 -2.28
C VAL A 248 -3.39 -5.68 -1.19
N ARG A 249 -4.23 -6.62 -1.60
CA ARG A 249 -4.70 -7.75 -0.78
C ARG A 249 -4.26 -9.03 -1.47
N ILE A 250 -3.79 -10.00 -0.68
CA ILE A 250 -3.24 -11.23 -1.19
C ILE A 250 -4.00 -12.43 -0.61
N THR A 251 -4.47 -13.30 -1.51
CA THR A 251 -5.24 -14.48 -1.13
C THR A 251 -4.57 -15.73 -1.70
N PRO A 252 -4.27 -16.77 -0.90
CA PRO A 252 -3.82 -18.05 -1.41
C PRO A 252 -4.92 -18.69 -2.25
N LEU A 253 -4.52 -19.42 -3.30
CA LEU A 253 -5.41 -20.22 -4.13
C LEU A 253 -5.09 -21.70 -3.91
N GLN A 254 -6.12 -22.52 -3.86
CA GLN A 254 -5.98 -23.98 -3.74
C GLN A 254 -5.50 -24.60 -5.04
#